data_83e8954480f3a9fc531f43790f56ef1c
#
_entry.id   83e8954480f3a9fc531f43790f56ef1c
#
_cell.length_a   1.000
_cell.length_b   1.000
_cell.length_c   1.000
_cell.angle_alpha   90.00
_cell.angle_beta   90.00
_cell.angle_gamma   90.00
#
_symmetry.space_group_name_H-M   'P 1'
#
loop_
_entity.id
_entity.type
_entity.pdbx_description
1 polymer ?
#
loop_
_entity_poly.entity_id
_entity_poly.type
_entity_poly.pdbx_seq_one_letter_code
_entity_poly.pdbx_strand_id
1 'polypeptide(L)'
;MLTPETHAIIAGSTLFRNVELEGIQLRLQDCGVVTVPRGEALLVPGRPNEHLYIILSGELRVYPGGPQLPEHAVLQSGECVGEISLIDGKNVSATVIAAESTDVLAIPHDLVWALVEMADGLARNLLSILAGRMRHDNLALVINQSQSLEFERASSVDIVTALHNRRWLMETFPRVIRRCERDGASLCLVLMDPDRFGELNQRRGHLVGDSLLRKIAGELMESLRAQDLI
;
A
#
# COMPACT_ATOMS: atom_id res chain seq x y z
N MET A 1 5.97 -37.01 8.17
CA MET A 1 5.32 -36.87 9.50
C MET A 1 5.76 -35.54 10.10
N LEU A 2 4.82 -34.78 10.61
CA LEU A 2 5.12 -33.48 11.27
C LEU A 2 5.85 -33.76 12.60
N THR A 3 6.89 -32.99 12.89
CA THR A 3 7.66 -33.10 14.14
C THR A 3 6.87 -32.53 15.32
N PRO A 4 7.21 -32.88 16.59
CA PRO A 4 6.60 -32.25 17.77
C PRO A 4 6.74 -30.72 17.78
N GLU A 5 7.85 -30.18 17.29
CA GLU A 5 8.09 -28.76 17.16
C GLU A 5 7.13 -28.11 16.15
N THR A 6 6.94 -28.74 14.98
CA THR A 6 5.96 -28.30 13.98
C THR A 6 4.54 -28.27 14.55
N HIS A 7 4.16 -29.29 15.33
CA HIS A 7 2.87 -29.30 16.01
C HIS A 7 2.70 -28.14 16.99
N ALA A 8 3.74 -27.80 17.75
CA ALA A 8 3.69 -26.67 18.68
C ALA A 8 3.50 -25.32 17.93
N ILE A 9 4.19 -25.14 16.79
CA ILE A 9 4.05 -23.95 15.95
C ILE A 9 2.63 -23.85 15.37
N ILE A 10 2.10 -24.96 14.83
CA ILE A 10 0.73 -25.00 14.29
C ILE A 10 -0.29 -24.64 15.39
N ALA A 11 -0.16 -25.23 16.57
CA ALA A 11 -1.06 -24.96 17.70
C ALA A 11 -1.02 -23.50 18.16
N GLY A 12 0.15 -22.86 18.11
CA GLY A 12 0.35 -21.47 18.47
C GLY A 12 0.06 -20.48 17.32
N SER A 13 -0.18 -20.97 16.10
CA SER A 13 -0.36 -20.13 14.93
C SER A 13 -1.62 -19.26 15.01
N THR A 14 -1.62 -18.18 14.24
CA THR A 14 -2.77 -17.25 14.16
C THR A 14 -4.06 -17.94 13.75
N LEU A 15 -3.97 -18.98 12.89
CA LEU A 15 -5.12 -19.74 12.41
C LEU A 15 -5.69 -20.68 13.47
N PHE A 16 -4.84 -21.39 14.21
CA PHE A 16 -5.27 -22.44 15.16
C PHE A 16 -5.30 -21.95 16.62
N ARG A 17 -5.12 -20.66 16.88
CA ARG A 17 -5.19 -20.11 18.24
C ARG A 17 -6.51 -20.40 18.93
N ASN A 18 -6.46 -20.96 20.13
CA ASN A 18 -7.64 -21.33 20.92
C ASN A 18 -8.60 -22.32 20.22
N VAL A 19 -8.07 -23.15 19.34
CA VAL A 19 -8.82 -24.23 18.68
C VAL A 19 -8.37 -25.56 19.29
N GLU A 20 -9.33 -26.42 19.65
CA GLU A 20 -9.02 -27.79 20.05
C GLU A 20 -8.49 -28.56 18.85
N LEU A 21 -7.26 -29.05 18.96
CA LEU A 21 -6.58 -29.74 17.86
C LEU A 21 -6.84 -31.23 17.81
N GLU A 22 -7.61 -31.79 18.75
CA GLU A 22 -8.01 -33.23 18.73
C GLU A 22 -8.77 -33.51 17.42
N GLY A 23 -8.28 -34.50 16.66
CA GLY A 23 -8.80 -34.83 15.33
C GLY A 23 -8.31 -33.94 14.17
N ILE A 24 -7.94 -32.67 14.39
CA ILE A 24 -7.36 -31.79 13.38
C ILE A 24 -5.93 -32.20 13.03
N GLN A 25 -5.12 -32.53 14.05
CA GLN A 25 -3.72 -32.94 13.88
C GLN A 25 -3.58 -34.13 12.93
N LEU A 26 -4.49 -35.08 13.00
CA LEU A 26 -4.47 -36.29 12.16
C LEU A 26 -4.64 -35.93 10.68
N ARG A 27 -5.48 -34.94 10.36
CA ARG A 27 -5.72 -34.47 9.01
C ARG A 27 -4.58 -33.61 8.46
N LEU A 28 -3.88 -32.89 9.34
CA LEU A 28 -2.73 -32.07 8.96
C LEU A 28 -1.46 -32.90 8.72
N GLN A 29 -1.40 -34.17 9.18
CA GLN A 29 -0.26 -35.03 8.95
C GLN A 29 -0.01 -35.34 7.46
N ASP A 30 -1.04 -35.27 6.64
CA ASP A 30 -0.95 -35.51 5.21
C ASP A 30 -0.58 -34.22 4.42
N CYS A 31 -0.51 -33.05 5.08
CA CYS A 31 -0.08 -31.82 4.48
C CYS A 31 1.43 -31.78 4.26
N GLY A 32 1.83 -31.31 3.09
CA GLY A 32 3.24 -31.16 2.71
C GLY A 32 3.90 -29.98 3.38
N VAL A 33 5.16 -30.14 3.78
CA VAL A 33 6.03 -29.01 4.13
C VAL A 33 6.82 -28.63 2.87
N VAL A 34 6.79 -27.36 2.53
CA VAL A 34 7.50 -26.78 1.37
C VAL A 34 8.57 -25.85 1.89
N THR A 35 9.80 -26.06 1.46
CA THR A 35 10.90 -25.12 1.70
C THR A 35 10.98 -24.13 0.55
N VAL A 36 10.85 -22.83 0.84
CA VAL A 36 10.98 -21.73 -0.13
C VAL A 36 12.38 -21.14 0.06
N PRO A 37 13.28 -21.27 -0.92
CA PRO A 37 14.62 -20.68 -0.84
C PRO A 37 14.56 -19.15 -0.74
N ARG A 38 15.58 -18.56 -0.12
CA ARG A 38 15.72 -17.12 -0.02
C ARG A 38 15.63 -16.46 -1.39
N GLY A 39 14.78 -15.44 -1.51
CA GLY A 39 14.57 -14.66 -2.73
C GLY A 39 13.58 -15.31 -3.71
N GLU A 40 13.13 -16.53 -3.47
CA GLU A 40 12.11 -17.16 -4.30
C GLU A 40 10.69 -16.75 -3.88
N ALA A 41 9.79 -16.71 -4.87
CA ALA A 41 8.39 -16.35 -4.66
C ALA A 41 7.56 -17.59 -4.35
N LEU A 42 6.89 -17.59 -3.20
CA LEU A 42 5.87 -18.57 -2.84
C LEU A 42 4.57 -18.32 -3.59
N LEU A 43 4.15 -17.03 -3.69
CA LEU A 43 2.94 -16.61 -4.37
C LEU A 43 3.26 -15.52 -5.39
N VAL A 44 2.59 -15.59 -6.57
CA VAL A 44 2.78 -14.65 -7.68
C VAL A 44 1.42 -14.15 -8.16
N PRO A 45 1.20 -12.81 -8.27
CA PRO A 45 -0.06 -12.23 -8.70
C PRO A 45 -0.58 -12.81 -10.03
N GLY A 46 -1.87 -13.02 -10.10
CA GLY A 46 -2.55 -13.53 -11.29
C GLY A 46 -2.46 -15.05 -11.46
N ARG A 47 -1.67 -15.77 -10.66
CA ARG A 47 -1.65 -17.23 -10.66
C ARG A 47 -2.72 -17.80 -9.73
N PRO A 48 -3.31 -18.97 -10.04
CA PRO A 48 -4.18 -19.65 -9.10
C PRO A 48 -3.41 -20.11 -7.88
N ASN A 49 -4.07 -20.13 -6.73
CA ASN A 49 -3.55 -20.68 -5.50
C ASN A 49 -4.61 -21.56 -4.85
N GLU A 50 -4.24 -22.79 -4.51
CA GLU A 50 -5.12 -23.81 -3.95
C GLU A 50 -4.73 -24.17 -2.50
N HIS A 51 -3.80 -23.42 -1.90
CA HIS A 51 -3.28 -23.72 -0.56
C HIS A 51 -3.28 -22.48 0.33
N LEU A 52 -3.56 -22.71 1.59
CA LEU A 52 -3.22 -21.83 2.70
C LEU A 52 -1.87 -22.27 3.26
N TYR A 53 -0.95 -21.37 3.47
CA TYR A 53 0.38 -21.67 3.98
C TYR A 53 0.54 -21.14 5.39
N ILE A 54 1.03 -21.96 6.32
CA ILE A 54 1.46 -21.55 7.66
C ILE A 54 2.97 -21.56 7.71
N ILE A 55 3.59 -20.47 8.12
CA ILE A 55 5.03 -20.34 8.25
C ILE A 55 5.48 -21.15 9.47
N LEU A 56 6.33 -22.15 9.25
CA LEU A 56 6.93 -22.98 10.29
C LEU A 56 8.25 -22.39 10.78
N SER A 57 9.08 -21.90 9.84
CA SER A 57 10.35 -21.23 10.13
C SER A 57 10.66 -20.23 9.04
N GLY A 58 11.47 -19.21 9.34
CA GLY A 58 11.87 -18.17 8.39
C GLY A 58 10.91 -16.98 8.34
N GLU A 59 11.01 -16.21 7.26
CA GLU A 59 10.30 -14.93 7.06
C GLU A 59 9.82 -14.80 5.61
N LEU A 60 8.55 -14.40 5.44
CA LEU A 60 7.96 -14.04 4.14
C LEU A 60 7.64 -12.56 4.09
N ARG A 61 7.85 -11.93 2.93
CA ARG A 61 7.52 -10.52 2.66
C ARG A 61 6.47 -10.41 1.58
N VAL A 62 5.49 -9.54 1.81
CA VAL A 62 4.32 -9.35 0.95
C VAL A 62 4.44 -8.04 0.18
N TYR A 63 4.29 -8.10 -1.15
CA TYR A 63 4.42 -6.98 -2.09
C TYR A 63 3.18 -6.90 -3.00
N PRO A 64 2.13 -6.13 -2.64
CA PRO A 64 0.92 -6.02 -3.48
C PRO A 64 1.18 -5.40 -4.86
N GLY A 65 2.11 -4.46 -4.95
CA GLY A 65 2.50 -3.77 -6.19
C GLY A 65 3.75 -4.33 -6.87
N GLY A 66 4.26 -5.50 -6.43
CA GLY A 66 5.47 -6.13 -6.94
C GLY A 66 6.74 -5.78 -6.14
N PRO A 67 7.82 -6.56 -6.33
CA PRO A 67 9.03 -6.51 -5.49
C PRO A 67 9.89 -5.25 -5.66
N GLN A 68 9.57 -4.36 -6.62
CA GLN A 68 10.22 -3.06 -6.80
C GLN A 68 9.72 -1.99 -5.83
N LEU A 69 8.57 -2.21 -5.21
CA LEU A 69 7.98 -1.32 -4.21
C LEU A 69 8.36 -1.79 -2.80
N PRO A 70 8.26 -0.90 -1.80
CA PRO A 70 8.44 -1.30 -0.40
C PRO A 70 7.53 -2.46 -0.02
N GLU A 71 8.01 -3.32 0.86
CA GLU A 71 7.21 -4.39 1.43
C GLU A 71 6.00 -3.82 2.20
N HIS A 72 4.86 -4.47 2.02
CA HIS A 72 3.63 -4.10 2.69
C HIS A 72 3.50 -4.76 4.06
N ALA A 73 3.93 -6.01 4.17
CA ALA A 73 3.92 -6.77 5.41
C ALA A 73 5.07 -7.77 5.46
N VAL A 74 5.55 -8.01 6.67
CA VAL A 74 6.51 -9.06 7.02
C VAL A 74 5.76 -10.10 7.84
N LEU A 75 5.82 -11.36 7.41
CA LEU A 75 5.15 -12.49 8.05
C LEU A 75 6.19 -13.43 8.62
N GLN A 76 5.97 -13.85 9.87
CA GLN A 76 6.89 -14.68 10.63
C GLN A 76 6.27 -16.04 11.01
N SER A 77 7.07 -16.90 11.66
CA SER A 77 6.61 -18.22 12.14
C SER A 77 5.30 -18.10 12.92
N GLY A 78 4.35 -19.01 12.61
CA GLY A 78 3.00 -19.04 13.16
C GLY A 78 1.98 -18.15 12.43
N GLU A 79 2.40 -17.32 11.49
CA GLU A 79 1.47 -16.56 10.64
C GLU A 79 1.12 -17.36 9.37
N CYS A 80 0.05 -16.96 8.69
CA CYS A 80 -0.39 -17.65 7.48
C CYS A 80 -0.49 -16.69 6.29
N VAL A 81 -0.45 -17.25 5.07
CA VAL A 81 -0.62 -16.53 3.81
C VAL A 81 -1.36 -17.40 2.79
N GLY A 82 -2.04 -16.76 1.82
CA GLY A 82 -2.88 -17.44 0.83
C GLY A 82 -4.36 -17.49 1.20
N GLU A 83 -4.75 -16.89 2.34
CA GLU A 83 -6.13 -16.84 2.84
C GLU A 83 -7.06 -15.99 1.96
N ILE A 84 -6.56 -15.00 1.25
CA ILE A 84 -7.39 -14.18 0.37
C ILE A 84 -7.95 -15.03 -0.77
N SER A 85 -7.08 -15.81 -1.44
CA SER A 85 -7.50 -16.73 -2.50
C SER A 85 -8.43 -17.85 -1.98
N LEU A 86 -8.21 -18.28 -0.74
CA LEU A 86 -9.10 -19.25 -0.07
C LEU A 86 -10.54 -18.73 0.06
N ILE A 87 -10.70 -17.43 0.39
CA ILE A 87 -11.97 -16.86 0.77
C ILE A 87 -12.72 -16.33 -0.46
N ASP A 88 -12.04 -15.65 -1.39
CA ASP A 88 -12.69 -15.03 -2.55
C ASP A 88 -12.65 -15.88 -3.82
N GLY A 89 -11.92 -17.02 -3.79
CA GLY A 89 -11.80 -17.94 -4.93
C GLY A 89 -11.05 -17.36 -6.13
N LYS A 90 -10.36 -16.21 -5.95
CA LYS A 90 -9.63 -15.54 -7.03
C LYS A 90 -8.16 -15.89 -7.02
N ASN A 91 -7.50 -15.50 -8.11
CA ASN A 91 -6.06 -15.61 -8.23
C ASN A 91 -5.33 -14.77 -7.18
N VAL A 92 -4.07 -15.12 -6.93
CA VAL A 92 -3.17 -14.41 -6.02
C VAL A 92 -3.17 -12.90 -6.30
N SER A 93 -3.28 -12.09 -5.26
CA SER A 93 -3.35 -10.63 -5.32
C SER A 93 -2.01 -9.92 -5.09
N ALA A 94 -1.06 -10.60 -4.43
CA ALA A 94 0.23 -10.01 -4.05
C ALA A 94 1.39 -10.98 -4.30
N THR A 95 2.58 -10.45 -4.59
CA THR A 95 3.80 -11.27 -4.59
C THR A 95 4.21 -11.55 -3.15
N VAL A 96 4.52 -12.81 -2.82
CA VAL A 96 5.05 -13.22 -1.52
C VAL A 96 6.40 -13.90 -1.73
N ILE A 97 7.46 -13.32 -1.15
CA ILE A 97 8.85 -13.73 -1.35
C ILE A 97 9.47 -14.14 -0.01
N ALA A 98 10.29 -15.18 -0.01
CA ALA A 98 11.06 -15.60 1.15
C ALA A 98 12.26 -14.66 1.37
N ALA A 99 12.31 -13.98 2.52
CA ALA A 99 13.44 -13.13 2.92
C ALA A 99 14.68 -13.94 3.31
N GLU A 100 14.44 -15.16 3.80
CA GLU A 100 15.43 -16.19 4.11
C GLU A 100 14.86 -17.57 3.72
N SER A 101 15.62 -18.63 3.87
CA SER A 101 15.09 -19.98 3.64
C SER A 101 13.93 -20.24 4.61
N THR A 102 12.72 -20.45 4.07
CA THR A 102 11.47 -20.46 4.83
C THR A 102 10.74 -21.78 4.61
N ASP A 103 10.41 -22.47 5.70
CA ASP A 103 9.56 -23.66 5.65
C ASP A 103 8.10 -23.27 5.92
N VAL A 104 7.21 -23.74 5.05
CA VAL A 104 5.77 -23.52 5.18
C VAL A 104 5.01 -24.83 5.13
N LEU A 105 3.96 -24.97 5.96
CA LEU A 105 2.98 -26.03 5.84
C LEU A 105 1.95 -25.64 4.80
N ALA A 106 1.82 -26.40 3.72
CA ALA A 106 0.85 -26.17 2.66
C ALA A 106 -0.44 -26.97 2.96
N ILE A 107 -1.52 -26.27 3.27
CA ILE A 107 -2.83 -26.84 3.60
C ILE A 107 -3.76 -26.60 2.41
N PRO A 108 -4.26 -27.66 1.73
CA PRO A 108 -5.21 -27.50 0.63
C PRO A 108 -6.48 -26.75 1.07
N HIS A 109 -7.02 -25.90 0.19
CA HIS A 109 -8.21 -25.10 0.50
C HIS A 109 -9.41 -25.96 0.94
N ASP A 110 -9.64 -27.08 0.27
CA ASP A 110 -10.73 -28.02 0.64
C ASP A 110 -10.57 -28.54 2.06
N LEU A 111 -9.32 -28.84 2.46
CA LEU A 111 -9.05 -29.27 3.83
C LEU A 111 -9.29 -28.13 4.83
N VAL A 112 -8.88 -26.89 4.51
CA VAL A 112 -9.15 -25.74 5.40
C VAL A 112 -10.66 -25.58 5.62
N TRP A 113 -11.47 -25.66 4.57
CA TRP A 113 -12.93 -25.58 4.71
C TRP A 113 -13.52 -26.73 5.51
N ALA A 114 -13.04 -27.95 5.30
CA ALA A 114 -13.44 -29.10 6.11
C ALA A 114 -13.08 -28.92 7.60
N LEU A 115 -11.94 -28.29 7.91
CA LEU A 115 -11.54 -27.99 9.28
C LEU A 115 -12.39 -26.85 9.89
N VAL A 116 -12.78 -25.86 9.10
CA VAL A 116 -13.69 -24.78 9.52
C VAL A 116 -15.06 -25.31 9.92
N GLU A 117 -15.58 -26.33 9.19
CA GLU A 117 -16.83 -27.00 9.53
C GLU A 117 -16.73 -27.81 10.83
N MET A 118 -15.55 -28.29 11.18
CA MET A 118 -15.32 -29.08 12.40
C MET A 118 -15.09 -28.21 13.64
N ALA A 119 -14.60 -26.98 13.47
CA ALA A 119 -14.22 -26.12 14.58
C ALA A 119 -14.53 -24.64 14.30
N ASP A 120 -15.59 -24.12 14.94
CA ASP A 120 -16.04 -22.70 14.80
C ASP A 120 -14.95 -21.66 15.08
N GLY A 121 -13.92 -22.02 15.88
CA GLY A 121 -12.79 -21.17 16.19
C GLY A 121 -11.95 -20.80 14.96
N LEU A 122 -11.84 -21.70 13.97
CA LEU A 122 -11.07 -21.46 12.76
C LEU A 122 -11.68 -20.35 11.88
N ALA A 123 -12.99 -20.36 11.69
CA ALA A 123 -13.70 -19.31 10.97
C ALA A 123 -13.46 -17.94 11.63
N ARG A 124 -13.55 -17.87 12.95
CA ARG A 124 -13.30 -16.65 13.72
C ARG A 124 -11.86 -16.16 13.57
N ASN A 125 -10.90 -17.08 13.58
CA ASN A 125 -9.48 -16.77 13.41
C ASN A 125 -9.20 -16.26 11.99
N LEU A 126 -9.75 -16.87 10.93
CA LEU A 126 -9.66 -16.38 9.56
C LEU A 126 -10.22 -14.93 9.44
N LEU A 127 -11.40 -14.69 9.99
CA LEU A 127 -11.97 -13.32 10.01
C LEU A 127 -11.10 -12.35 10.78
N SER A 128 -10.50 -12.78 11.90
CA SER A 128 -9.58 -11.94 12.68
C SER A 128 -8.30 -11.58 11.90
N ILE A 129 -7.74 -12.55 11.16
CA ILE A 129 -6.57 -12.34 10.29
C ILE A 129 -6.90 -11.30 9.21
N LEU A 130 -8.02 -11.46 8.51
CA LEU A 130 -8.45 -10.52 7.48
C LEU A 130 -8.71 -9.13 8.05
N ALA A 131 -9.43 -9.03 9.18
CA ALA A 131 -9.70 -7.76 9.84
C ALA A 131 -8.40 -7.07 10.31
N GLY A 132 -7.40 -7.84 10.72
CA GLY A 132 -6.07 -7.35 11.06
C GLY A 132 -5.37 -6.72 9.84
N ARG A 133 -5.39 -7.41 8.70
CA ARG A 133 -4.80 -6.92 7.44
C ARG A 133 -5.50 -5.66 6.93
N MET A 134 -6.83 -5.66 6.90
CA MET A 134 -7.61 -4.45 6.53
C MET A 134 -7.27 -3.24 7.41
N ARG A 135 -7.08 -3.43 8.72
CA ARG A 135 -6.68 -2.33 9.61
C ARG A 135 -5.28 -1.83 9.29
N HIS A 136 -4.35 -2.74 8.99
CA HIS A 136 -2.98 -2.37 8.59
C HIS A 136 -2.99 -1.56 7.29
N ASP A 137 -3.75 -2.01 6.28
CA ASP A 137 -3.89 -1.34 4.98
C ASP A 137 -4.46 0.07 5.14
N ASN A 138 -5.52 0.22 5.95
CA ASN A 138 -6.13 1.51 6.21
C ASN A 138 -5.16 2.49 6.91
N LEU A 139 -4.36 2.00 7.87
CA LEU A 139 -3.34 2.82 8.53
C LEU A 139 -2.25 3.27 7.55
N ALA A 140 -1.78 2.37 6.68
CA ALA A 140 -0.79 2.69 5.66
C ALA A 140 -1.31 3.76 4.67
N LEU A 141 -2.59 3.68 4.26
CA LEU A 141 -3.23 4.68 3.42
C LEU A 141 -3.30 6.05 4.11
N VAL A 142 -3.69 6.11 5.38
CA VAL A 142 -3.75 7.37 6.15
C VAL A 142 -2.36 7.99 6.30
N ILE A 143 -1.33 7.20 6.60
CA ILE A 143 0.05 7.67 6.73
C ILE A 143 0.56 8.23 5.41
N ASN A 144 0.35 7.51 4.29
CA ASN A 144 0.75 7.96 2.97
C ASN A 144 0.06 9.26 2.54
N GLN A 145 -1.25 9.39 2.83
CA GLN A 145 -1.99 10.64 2.58
C GLN A 145 -1.46 11.79 3.44
N SER A 146 -1.15 11.54 4.71
CA SER A 146 -0.60 12.55 5.61
C SER A 146 0.79 13.03 5.13
N GLN A 147 1.66 12.11 4.73
CA GLN A 147 2.99 12.44 4.21
C GLN A 147 2.91 13.21 2.89
N SER A 148 1.98 12.85 1.99
CA SER A 148 1.74 13.59 0.76
C SER A 148 1.28 15.01 1.04
N LEU A 149 0.34 15.20 1.97
CA LEU A 149 -0.14 16.52 2.39
C LEU A 149 0.96 17.35 3.10
N GLU A 150 1.82 16.72 3.88
CA GLU A 150 2.96 17.40 4.50
C GLU A 150 4.00 17.80 3.47
N PHE A 151 4.27 16.97 2.48
CA PHE A 151 5.16 17.29 1.36
C PHE A 151 4.60 18.45 0.53
N GLU A 152 3.31 18.42 0.19
CA GLU A 152 2.62 19.55 -0.47
C GLU A 152 2.66 20.81 0.39
N ARG A 153 2.48 20.69 1.70
CA ARG A 153 2.60 21.82 2.64
C ARG A 153 4.01 22.35 2.77
N ALA A 154 5.03 21.50 2.68
CA ALA A 154 6.44 21.89 2.73
C ALA A 154 6.94 22.49 1.42
N SER A 155 6.33 22.13 0.30
CA SER A 155 6.66 22.68 -1.02
C SER A 155 6.26 24.15 -1.13
N SER A 156 7.11 24.97 -1.73
CA SER A 156 6.80 26.34 -2.14
C SER A 156 6.31 26.43 -3.59
N VAL A 157 6.16 25.28 -4.27
CA VAL A 157 5.90 25.16 -5.69
C VAL A 157 4.60 24.37 -5.90
N ASP A 158 3.81 24.78 -6.89
CA ASP A 158 2.64 24.06 -7.37
C ASP A 158 3.05 22.86 -8.25
N ILE A 159 2.50 21.68 -7.96
CA ILE A 159 2.90 20.42 -8.60
C ILE A 159 2.54 20.39 -10.10
N VAL A 160 1.46 21.06 -10.49
CA VAL A 160 0.97 21.04 -11.88
C VAL A 160 1.77 21.99 -12.75
N THR A 161 1.97 23.22 -12.28
CA THR A 161 2.53 24.33 -13.07
C THR A 161 4.01 24.56 -12.84
N ALA A 162 4.58 24.01 -11.77
CA ALA A 162 5.94 24.30 -11.27
C ALA A 162 6.19 25.78 -10.92
N LEU A 163 5.14 26.61 -10.89
CA LEU A 163 5.19 27.98 -10.38
C LEU A 163 5.11 28.02 -8.86
N HIS A 164 5.34 29.19 -8.26
CA HIS A 164 5.17 29.33 -6.83
C HIS A 164 3.71 29.14 -6.42
N ASN A 165 3.48 28.38 -5.35
CA ASN A 165 2.13 28.14 -4.86
C ASN A 165 1.61 29.28 -3.96
N ARG A 166 0.31 29.18 -3.60
CA ARG A 166 -0.35 30.16 -2.73
C ARG A 166 0.39 30.36 -1.40
N ARG A 167 0.98 29.31 -0.83
CA ARG A 167 1.70 29.41 0.44
C ARG A 167 2.93 30.31 0.30
N TRP A 168 3.75 30.05 -0.71
CA TRP A 168 4.92 30.88 -0.99
C TRP A 168 4.52 32.37 -1.18
N LEU A 169 3.42 32.63 -1.89
CA LEU A 169 2.88 33.96 -2.06
C LEU A 169 2.56 34.62 -0.70
N MET A 170 1.83 33.92 0.18
CA MET A 170 1.44 34.45 1.49
C MET A 170 2.63 34.75 2.39
N GLU A 171 3.71 33.98 2.27
CA GLU A 171 4.95 34.18 3.05
C GLU A 171 5.85 35.27 2.45
N THR A 172 5.89 35.39 1.13
CA THR A 172 6.81 36.27 0.40
C THR A 172 6.22 37.65 0.15
N PHE A 173 4.95 37.74 -0.20
CA PHE A 173 4.28 39.00 -0.58
C PHE A 173 4.39 40.12 0.46
N PRO A 174 4.22 39.90 1.77
CA PRO A 174 4.43 40.95 2.76
C PRO A 174 5.86 41.50 2.82
N ARG A 175 6.84 40.69 2.45
CA ARG A 175 8.26 41.09 2.39
C ARG A 175 8.50 41.96 1.16
N VAL A 176 7.89 41.63 0.04
CA VAL A 176 7.97 42.36 -1.21
C VAL A 176 7.34 43.78 -1.04
N ILE A 177 6.15 43.85 -0.43
CA ILE A 177 5.48 45.11 -0.11
C ILE A 177 6.40 46.03 0.71
N ARG A 178 6.90 45.55 1.85
CA ARG A 178 7.80 46.33 2.72
C ARG A 178 9.07 46.77 2.03
N ARG A 179 9.60 45.96 1.09
CA ARG A 179 10.75 46.35 0.29
C ARG A 179 10.42 47.50 -0.66
N CYS A 180 9.30 47.40 -1.39
CA CYS A 180 8.86 48.41 -2.28
C CYS A 180 8.57 49.74 -1.56
N GLU A 181 7.91 49.70 -0.41
CA GLU A 181 7.67 50.89 0.45
C GLU A 181 8.98 51.57 0.88
N ARG A 182 9.97 50.78 1.35
CA ARG A 182 11.27 51.32 1.76
C ARG A 182 12.06 51.94 0.61
N ASP A 183 12.02 51.28 -0.56
CA ASP A 183 12.82 51.63 -1.72
C ASP A 183 12.09 52.65 -2.62
N GLY A 184 10.85 53.07 -2.29
CA GLY A 184 10.03 53.99 -3.09
C GLY A 184 9.63 53.39 -4.44
N ALA A 185 9.61 52.09 -4.60
CA ALA A 185 9.32 51.40 -5.85
C ALA A 185 7.82 51.06 -5.96
N SER A 186 7.29 51.10 -7.19
CA SER A 186 5.92 50.70 -7.48
C SER A 186 5.80 49.17 -7.57
N LEU A 187 4.73 48.63 -7.00
CA LEU A 187 4.36 47.20 -7.09
C LEU A 187 3.07 47.09 -7.91
N CYS A 188 3.05 46.21 -8.88
CA CYS A 188 1.86 45.82 -9.62
C CYS A 188 1.51 44.37 -9.34
N LEU A 189 0.26 44.10 -9.00
CA LEU A 189 -0.27 42.75 -8.85
C LEU A 189 -1.23 42.44 -9.99
N VAL A 190 -0.99 41.35 -10.71
CA VAL A 190 -1.84 40.87 -11.79
C VAL A 190 -2.45 39.52 -11.37
N LEU A 191 -3.76 39.42 -11.42
CA LEU A 191 -4.50 38.17 -11.21
C LEU A 191 -5.02 37.69 -12.57
N MET A 192 -4.73 36.44 -12.91
CA MET A 192 -5.18 35.82 -14.15
C MET A 192 -5.97 34.54 -13.83
N ASP A 193 -7.09 34.38 -14.54
CA ASP A 193 -7.95 33.19 -14.43
C ASP A 193 -8.37 32.73 -15.83
N PRO A 194 -8.12 31.44 -16.19
CA PRO A 194 -8.54 30.95 -17.50
C PRO A 194 -10.07 30.84 -17.60
N ASP A 195 -10.64 31.51 -18.61
CA ASP A 195 -12.08 31.50 -18.84
C ASP A 195 -12.61 30.05 -19.04
N ARG A 196 -13.70 29.73 -18.34
CA ARG A 196 -14.40 28.43 -18.43
C ARG A 196 -13.54 27.21 -18.15
N PHE A 197 -12.52 27.34 -17.32
CA PHE A 197 -11.64 26.22 -16.99
C PHE A 197 -12.40 25.02 -16.38
N GLY A 198 -13.42 25.29 -15.56
CA GLY A 198 -14.30 24.24 -15.01
C GLY A 198 -15.06 23.45 -16.08
N GLU A 199 -15.58 24.14 -17.13
CA GLU A 199 -16.26 23.47 -18.24
C GLU A 199 -15.29 22.62 -19.07
N LEU A 200 -14.06 23.07 -19.25
CA LEU A 200 -13.02 22.28 -19.93
C LEU A 200 -12.75 20.97 -19.18
N ASN A 201 -12.57 21.02 -17.87
CA ASN A 201 -12.34 19.84 -17.02
C ASN A 201 -13.52 18.87 -17.08
N GLN A 202 -14.75 19.37 -17.04
CA GLN A 202 -15.94 18.52 -17.15
C GLN A 202 -16.03 17.83 -18.51
N ARG A 203 -15.68 18.51 -19.60
CA ARG A 203 -15.80 17.97 -20.97
C ARG A 203 -14.62 17.10 -21.39
N ARG A 204 -13.40 17.38 -20.96
CA ARG A 204 -12.16 16.78 -21.44
C ARG A 204 -11.36 16.03 -20.37
N GLY A 205 -11.80 16.11 -19.11
CA GLY A 205 -11.12 15.52 -17.98
C GLY A 205 -9.99 16.38 -17.41
N HIS A 206 -9.64 16.14 -16.14
CA HIS A 206 -8.65 16.93 -15.39
C HIS A 206 -7.24 16.88 -16.02
N LEU A 207 -6.83 15.79 -16.64
CA LEU A 207 -5.51 15.68 -17.29
C LEU A 207 -5.32 16.71 -18.42
N VAL A 208 -6.41 17.05 -19.15
CA VAL A 208 -6.37 18.07 -20.19
C VAL A 208 -6.28 19.47 -19.56
N GLY A 209 -6.98 19.70 -18.46
CA GLY A 209 -6.87 20.93 -17.68
C GLY A 209 -5.46 21.15 -17.13
N ASP A 210 -4.85 20.13 -16.55
CA ASP A 210 -3.48 20.19 -16.05
C ASP A 210 -2.48 20.50 -17.17
N SER A 211 -2.69 19.92 -18.36
CA SER A 211 -1.85 20.21 -19.54
C SER A 211 -1.99 21.65 -20.01
N LEU A 212 -3.21 22.21 -19.96
CA LEU A 212 -3.44 23.62 -20.25
C LEU A 212 -2.75 24.54 -19.24
N LEU A 213 -2.88 24.24 -17.94
CA LEU A 213 -2.22 25.03 -16.89
C LEU A 213 -0.70 25.03 -17.04
N ARG A 214 -0.08 23.86 -17.36
CA ARG A 214 1.37 23.79 -17.63
C ARG A 214 1.78 24.65 -18.82
N LYS A 215 0.98 24.65 -19.89
CA LYS A 215 1.25 25.48 -21.05
C LYS A 215 1.15 26.97 -20.74
N ILE A 216 0.10 27.40 -20.02
CA ILE A 216 -0.04 28.80 -19.59
C ILE A 216 1.14 29.20 -18.70
N ALA A 217 1.55 28.38 -17.74
CA ALA A 217 2.69 28.61 -16.86
C ALA A 217 3.99 28.83 -17.66
N GLY A 218 4.24 27.98 -18.68
CA GLY A 218 5.40 28.11 -19.56
C GLY A 218 5.42 29.42 -20.32
N GLU A 219 4.29 29.80 -20.95
CA GLU A 219 4.14 31.07 -21.70
C GLU A 219 4.34 32.28 -20.78
N LEU A 220 3.83 32.25 -19.54
CA LEU A 220 4.05 33.28 -18.56
C LEU A 220 5.52 33.42 -18.17
N MET A 221 6.21 32.33 -17.91
CA MET A 221 7.64 32.35 -17.57
C MET A 221 8.51 32.91 -18.71
N GLU A 222 8.15 32.66 -19.96
CA GLU A 222 8.85 33.19 -21.12
C GLU A 222 8.55 34.68 -21.38
N SER A 223 7.36 35.11 -20.98
CA SER A 223 6.88 36.50 -21.26
C SER A 223 7.28 37.52 -20.20
N LEU A 224 7.55 37.08 -18.98
CA LEU A 224 7.88 37.90 -17.82
C LEU A 224 9.38 38.04 -17.61
N ARG A 225 9.78 39.10 -16.91
CA ARG A 225 11.20 39.37 -16.62
C ARG A 225 11.66 38.45 -15.47
N ALA A 226 12.96 38.18 -15.42
CA ALA A 226 13.56 37.34 -14.35
C ALA A 226 13.33 37.87 -12.91
N GLN A 227 12.99 39.14 -12.75
CA GLN A 227 12.68 39.77 -11.47
C GLN A 227 11.19 39.78 -11.11
N ASP A 228 10.33 39.45 -12.06
CA ASP A 228 8.89 39.34 -11.83
C ASP A 228 8.62 38.00 -11.13
N LEU A 229 7.68 38.02 -10.20
CA LEU A 229 7.33 36.86 -9.37
C LEU A 229 6.04 36.24 -9.90
N ILE A 230 6.10 34.94 -10.15
CA ILE A 230 4.93 34.14 -10.56
C ILE A 230 4.73 33.01 -9.56
#